data_53ea855f0e3593f285cd0f95b964944a
#
_entry.id   53ea855f0e3593f285cd0f95b964944a
#
_cell.length_a   1.000
_cell.length_b   1.000
_cell.length_c   1.000
_cell.angle_alpha   90.00
_cell.angle_beta   90.00
_cell.angle_gamma   90.00
#
_symmetry.space_group_name_H-M   'P 1'
#
loop_
_entity.id
_entity.type
_entity.pdbx_description
1 polymer ?
#
loop_
_entity_poly.entity_id
_entity_poly.type
_entity_poly.pdbx_seq_one_letter_code
_entity_poly.pdbx_strand_id
1 'polypeptide(L)'
;MGFPLAVALLALLPLARGVPQAKRPPDNKKPAEDTQEIPNAARDRRNPVFRTEETLRLARTLWRTNCETCHGVAGRGDGPNARLHERRKGHAPRNLTDPNVQENLTDGEIFWRVSKGIIEEGNIIMPSFEKEVPSETQRWLLVMFVRELGRAGRP
;
A
#
# COMPACT_ATOMS: atom_id res chain seq x y z
N MET A 1 -19.61 -2.39 -69.55
CA MET A 1 -19.90 -3.36 -68.50
C MET A 1 -18.68 -3.50 -67.66
N GLY A 2 -18.56 -2.75 -66.57
CA GLY A 2 -17.40 -2.78 -65.67
C GLY A 2 -17.91 -3.02 -64.26
N PHE A 3 -17.54 -4.17 -63.67
CA PHE A 3 -17.82 -4.46 -62.27
C PHE A 3 -16.80 -3.82 -61.33
N PRO A 4 -17.16 -3.12 -60.28
CA PRO A 4 -16.20 -2.63 -59.29
C PRO A 4 -15.85 -3.78 -58.34
N LEU A 5 -14.57 -4.06 -58.18
CA LEU A 5 -13.96 -4.89 -57.16
C LEU A 5 -14.09 -4.20 -55.77
N ALA A 6 -14.91 -4.77 -54.91
CA ALA A 6 -14.96 -4.38 -53.53
C ALA A 6 -13.77 -4.98 -52.76
N VAL A 7 -12.82 -4.14 -52.35
CA VAL A 7 -11.71 -4.53 -51.47
C VAL A 7 -12.24 -4.52 -50.04
N ALA A 8 -12.47 -5.70 -49.46
CA ALA A 8 -12.79 -5.86 -48.06
C ALA A 8 -11.52 -5.67 -47.21
N LEU A 9 -11.45 -4.55 -46.48
CA LEU A 9 -10.41 -4.25 -45.52
C LEU A 9 -10.71 -5.05 -44.24
N LEU A 10 -10.04 -6.19 -44.04
CA LEU A 10 -10.06 -6.91 -42.76
C LEU A 10 -9.28 -6.11 -41.72
N ALA A 11 -9.97 -5.46 -40.82
CA ALA A 11 -9.36 -4.84 -39.65
C ALA A 11 -8.93 -5.93 -38.64
N LEU A 12 -7.63 -6.21 -38.57
CA LEU A 12 -7.03 -7.02 -37.53
C LEU A 12 -7.07 -6.24 -36.21
N LEU A 13 -8.02 -6.55 -35.36
CA LEU A 13 -8.04 -6.10 -33.96
C LEU A 13 -6.92 -6.81 -33.20
N PRO A 14 -6.01 -6.10 -32.50
CA PRO A 14 -5.05 -6.73 -31.65
C PRO A 14 -5.74 -7.35 -30.44
N LEU A 15 -5.70 -8.68 -30.33
CA LEU A 15 -6.06 -9.39 -29.09
C LEU A 15 -5.09 -8.96 -27.99
N ALA A 16 -5.55 -8.06 -27.13
CA ALA A 16 -4.86 -7.74 -25.88
C ALA A 16 -4.84 -9.02 -25.02
N ARG A 17 -3.73 -9.76 -25.09
CA ARG A 17 -3.45 -10.86 -24.17
C ARG A 17 -3.28 -10.25 -22.79
N GLY A 18 -4.32 -10.35 -21.95
CA GLY A 18 -4.21 -10.05 -20.54
C GLY A 18 -3.10 -10.89 -19.91
N VAL A 19 -2.07 -10.24 -19.39
CA VAL A 19 -1.03 -10.90 -18.61
C VAL A 19 -1.71 -11.56 -17.40
N PRO A 20 -1.60 -12.87 -17.19
CA PRO A 20 -2.18 -13.53 -16.03
C PRO A 20 -1.54 -12.93 -14.77
N GLN A 21 -2.32 -12.21 -13.97
CA GLN A 21 -1.88 -11.83 -12.64
C GLN A 21 -1.77 -13.11 -11.81
N ALA A 22 -0.56 -13.52 -11.51
CA ALA A 22 -0.29 -14.60 -10.58
C ALA A 22 -0.95 -14.26 -9.24
N LYS A 23 -2.04 -14.96 -8.91
CA LYS A 23 -2.66 -14.87 -7.59
C LYS A 23 -1.61 -15.30 -6.57
N ARG A 24 -1.11 -14.32 -5.77
CA ARG A 24 -0.32 -14.65 -4.59
C ARG A 24 -1.21 -15.55 -3.70
N PRO A 25 -0.71 -16.72 -3.24
CA PRO A 25 -1.48 -17.53 -2.30
C PRO A 25 -1.81 -16.69 -1.06
N PRO A 26 -2.95 -16.93 -0.40
CA PRO A 26 -3.29 -16.22 0.83
C PRO A 26 -2.17 -16.41 1.84
N ASP A 27 -1.70 -15.31 2.43
CA ASP A 27 -0.70 -15.31 3.48
C ASP A 27 -1.29 -15.95 4.74
N ASN A 28 -1.20 -17.28 4.82
CA ASN A 28 -1.62 -18.06 5.99
C ASN A 28 -0.61 -17.96 7.16
N LYS A 29 0.40 -17.13 7.06
CA LYS A 29 1.23 -16.80 8.23
C LYS A 29 0.41 -15.89 9.13
N LYS A 30 0.12 -16.40 10.36
CA LYS A 30 -0.37 -15.56 11.46
C LYS A 30 0.42 -14.25 11.43
N PRO A 31 -0.24 -13.07 11.36
CA PRO A 31 0.48 -11.81 11.40
C PRO A 31 1.38 -11.86 12.65
N ALA A 32 2.66 -11.55 12.51
CA ALA A 32 3.52 -11.40 13.66
C ALA A 32 2.82 -10.45 14.64
N GLU A 33 2.65 -10.90 15.87
CA GLU A 33 2.11 -10.06 16.92
C GLU A 33 3.11 -8.93 17.11
N ASP A 34 2.68 -7.72 16.72
CA ASP A 34 3.43 -6.49 16.98
C ASP A 34 3.62 -6.39 18.49
N THR A 35 4.82 -6.77 18.97
CA THR A 35 5.15 -6.77 20.39
C THR A 35 5.31 -5.37 20.96
N GLN A 36 5.31 -4.35 20.08
CA GLN A 36 5.35 -2.96 20.49
C GLN A 36 3.96 -2.52 20.93
N GLU A 37 3.79 -2.33 22.24
CA GLU A 37 2.53 -1.83 22.79
C GLU A 37 2.24 -0.41 22.29
N ILE A 38 1.14 -0.27 21.54
CA ILE A 38 0.64 1.03 21.09
C ILE A 38 -0.20 1.64 22.20
N PRO A 39 0.17 2.82 22.75
CA PRO A 39 -0.61 3.46 23.79
C PRO A 39 -2.06 3.71 23.37
N ASN A 40 -3.03 3.51 24.29
CA ASN A 40 -4.45 3.74 24.00
C ASN A 40 -4.70 5.16 23.45
N ALA A 41 -4.05 6.17 24.03
CA ALA A 41 -4.14 7.55 23.53
C ALA A 41 -3.69 7.71 22.08
N ALA A 42 -2.78 6.86 21.57
CA ALA A 42 -2.39 6.85 20.17
C ALA A 42 -3.44 6.13 19.31
N ARG A 43 -4.00 5.01 19.79
CA ARG A 43 -5.06 4.24 19.10
C ARG A 43 -6.32 5.07 18.86
N ASP A 44 -6.70 5.90 19.82
CA ASP A 44 -7.92 6.70 19.79
C ASP A 44 -7.82 7.92 18.86
N ARG A 45 -6.64 8.23 18.36
CA ARG A 45 -6.44 9.37 17.46
C ARG A 45 -7.15 9.13 16.13
N ARG A 46 -7.85 10.16 15.67
CA ARG A 46 -8.51 10.17 14.36
C ARG A 46 -7.72 11.02 13.38
N ASN A 47 -7.74 10.64 12.11
CA ASN A 47 -7.06 11.40 11.08
C ASN A 47 -7.75 12.78 10.91
N PRO A 48 -7.04 13.90 11.15
CA PRO A 48 -7.61 15.24 10.98
C PRO A 48 -7.61 15.71 9.53
N VAL A 49 -6.98 14.97 8.62
CA VAL A 49 -6.82 15.39 7.22
C VAL A 49 -8.03 14.96 6.40
N PHE A 50 -8.67 15.93 5.75
CA PHE A 50 -9.76 15.66 4.82
C PHE A 50 -9.23 15.19 3.46
N ARG A 51 -9.91 14.20 2.87
CA ARG A 51 -9.62 13.71 1.54
C ARG A 51 -10.11 14.71 0.48
N THR A 52 -9.18 15.34 -0.21
CA THR A 52 -9.39 16.16 -1.41
C THR A 52 -8.45 15.67 -2.51
N GLU A 53 -8.63 16.11 -3.74
CA GLU A 53 -7.69 15.78 -4.83
C GLU A 53 -6.28 16.30 -4.53
N GLU A 54 -6.17 17.46 -3.89
CA GLU A 54 -4.88 18.04 -3.52
C GLU A 54 -4.19 17.20 -2.44
N THR A 55 -4.89 16.90 -1.33
CA THR A 55 -4.32 16.08 -0.25
C THR A 55 -3.98 14.69 -0.72
N LEU A 56 -4.76 14.10 -1.64
CA LEU A 56 -4.48 12.82 -2.23
C LEU A 56 -3.23 12.85 -3.12
N ARG A 57 -3.02 13.90 -3.89
CA ARG A 57 -1.82 14.09 -4.71
C ARG A 57 -0.57 14.22 -3.83
N LEU A 58 -0.63 15.04 -2.77
CA LEU A 58 0.46 15.18 -1.81
C LEU A 58 0.79 13.86 -1.10
N ALA A 59 -0.24 13.15 -0.65
CA ALA A 59 -0.10 11.86 0.00
C ALA A 59 0.55 10.81 -0.92
N ARG A 60 0.17 10.78 -2.19
CA ARG A 60 0.78 9.90 -3.20
C ARG A 60 2.27 10.20 -3.41
N THR A 61 2.65 11.47 -3.42
CA THR A 61 4.07 11.85 -3.52
C THR A 61 4.86 11.35 -2.32
N LEU A 62 4.34 11.57 -1.10
CA LEU A 62 4.97 11.07 0.13
C LEU A 62 5.08 9.54 0.15
N TRP A 63 4.03 8.84 -0.32
CA TRP A 63 4.01 7.38 -0.44
C TRP A 63 5.12 6.87 -1.36
N ARG A 64 5.23 7.43 -2.56
CA ARG A 64 6.24 7.02 -3.55
C ARG A 64 7.65 7.17 -3.02
N THR A 65 7.91 8.24 -2.28
CA THR A 65 9.25 8.53 -1.75
C THR A 65 9.60 7.62 -0.58
N ASN A 66 8.66 7.30 0.30
CA ASN A 66 8.97 6.70 1.60
C ASN A 66 8.49 5.25 1.77
N CYS A 67 7.42 4.83 1.08
CA CYS A 67 6.71 3.59 1.38
C CYS A 67 6.73 2.57 0.23
N GLU A 68 6.68 3.07 -1.01
CA GLU A 68 6.48 2.27 -2.23
C GLU A 68 7.54 1.20 -2.43
N THR A 69 8.80 1.46 -2.06
CA THR A 69 9.91 0.50 -2.23
C THR A 69 9.67 -0.82 -1.51
N CYS A 70 8.96 -0.80 -0.39
CA CYS A 70 8.60 -2.01 0.36
C CYS A 70 7.15 -2.43 0.10
N HIS A 71 6.21 -1.49 0.21
CA HIS A 71 4.78 -1.81 0.13
C HIS A 71 4.23 -1.90 -1.30
N GLY A 72 4.97 -1.42 -2.31
CA GLY A 72 4.53 -1.39 -3.71
C GLY A 72 3.63 -0.19 -4.03
N VAL A 73 3.45 0.08 -5.32
CA VAL A 73 2.62 1.19 -5.84
C VAL A 73 1.19 1.10 -5.35
N ALA A 74 0.64 -0.11 -5.33
CA ALA A 74 -0.72 -0.41 -4.91
C ALA A 74 -0.84 -0.83 -3.43
N GLY A 75 0.25 -0.78 -2.64
CA GLY A 75 0.23 -1.14 -1.23
C GLY A 75 0.06 -2.63 -0.93
N ARG A 76 0.34 -3.50 -1.90
CA ARG A 76 0.15 -4.96 -1.77
C ARG A 76 1.29 -5.70 -1.07
N GLY A 77 2.31 -4.97 -0.59
CA GLY A 77 3.52 -5.56 -0.01
C GLY A 77 4.44 -6.19 -1.05
N ASP A 78 4.35 -5.77 -2.30
CA ASP A 78 5.05 -6.29 -3.48
C ASP A 78 6.05 -5.29 -4.08
N GLY A 79 6.50 -4.34 -3.29
CA GLY A 79 7.51 -3.38 -3.71
C GLY A 79 8.85 -4.05 -4.09
N PRO A 80 9.72 -3.35 -4.83
CA PRO A 80 10.99 -3.91 -5.30
C PRO A 80 11.87 -4.46 -4.18
N ASN A 81 11.79 -3.91 -2.97
CA ASN A 81 12.55 -4.37 -1.81
C ASN A 81 11.80 -5.41 -0.95
N ALA A 82 10.55 -5.77 -1.28
CA ALA A 82 9.74 -6.64 -0.45
C ALA A 82 10.39 -8.01 -0.18
N ARG A 83 10.91 -8.67 -1.21
CA ARG A 83 11.58 -9.99 -1.07
C ARG A 83 12.88 -9.89 -0.26
N LEU A 84 13.65 -8.81 -0.42
CA LEU A 84 14.86 -8.60 0.36
C LEU A 84 14.51 -8.38 1.82
N HIS A 85 13.47 -7.60 2.08
CA HIS A 85 12.96 -7.35 3.42
C HIS A 85 12.50 -8.67 4.07
N GLU A 86 11.71 -9.48 3.40
CA GLU A 86 11.25 -10.78 3.88
C GLU A 86 12.41 -11.70 4.24
N ARG A 87 13.43 -11.83 3.37
CA ARG A 87 14.61 -12.65 3.67
C ARG A 87 15.41 -12.16 4.88
N ARG A 88 15.51 -10.84 5.08
CA ARG A 88 16.32 -10.24 6.16
C ARG A 88 15.57 -10.17 7.49
N LYS A 89 14.27 -10.02 7.46
CA LYS A 89 13.44 -9.74 8.64
C LYS A 89 12.48 -10.86 9.00
N GLY A 90 12.37 -11.90 8.15
CA GLY A 90 11.41 -12.99 8.35
C GLY A 90 9.97 -12.64 8.00
N HIS A 91 9.67 -11.38 7.66
CA HIS A 91 8.33 -10.90 7.38
C HIS A 91 8.30 -10.12 6.06
N ALA A 92 7.32 -10.44 5.21
CA ALA A 92 7.02 -9.61 4.04
C ALA A 92 6.33 -8.30 4.48
N PRO A 93 6.54 -7.18 3.76
CA PRO A 93 5.73 -5.99 3.97
C PRO A 93 4.25 -6.33 3.84
N ARG A 94 3.45 -5.85 4.80
CA ARG A 94 2.03 -6.19 4.86
C ARG A 94 1.28 -5.67 3.63
N ASN A 95 0.33 -6.48 3.13
CA ASN A 95 -0.64 -6.03 2.14
C ASN A 95 -1.64 -5.07 2.79
N LEU A 96 -1.52 -3.80 2.48
CA LEU A 96 -2.37 -2.73 3.03
C LEU A 96 -3.73 -2.62 2.32
N THR A 97 -3.96 -3.39 1.25
CA THR A 97 -5.29 -3.47 0.60
C THR A 97 -6.17 -4.57 1.19
N ASP A 98 -5.61 -5.40 2.09
CA ASP A 98 -6.34 -6.47 2.74
C ASP A 98 -7.46 -5.89 3.63
N PRO A 99 -8.73 -6.34 3.46
CA PRO A 99 -9.84 -5.89 4.30
C PRO A 99 -9.57 -6.08 5.80
N ASN A 100 -8.94 -7.20 6.20
CA ASN A 100 -8.62 -7.44 7.60
C ASN A 100 -7.66 -6.39 8.16
N VAL A 101 -6.68 -5.94 7.37
CA VAL A 101 -5.77 -4.86 7.76
C VAL A 101 -6.53 -3.55 7.91
N GLN A 102 -7.42 -3.27 6.98
CA GLN A 102 -8.19 -2.02 6.95
C GLN A 102 -9.21 -1.92 8.10
N GLU A 103 -9.79 -3.03 8.52
CA GLU A 103 -10.82 -3.08 9.56
C GLU A 103 -10.22 -3.16 10.97
N ASN A 104 -9.10 -3.88 11.13
CA ASN A 104 -8.50 -4.14 12.45
C ASN A 104 -7.50 -3.08 12.91
N LEU A 105 -7.08 -2.15 12.05
CA LEU A 105 -6.19 -1.06 12.45
C LEU A 105 -6.93 0.26 12.49
N THR A 106 -6.82 0.98 13.60
CA THR A 106 -7.31 2.37 13.69
C THR A 106 -6.38 3.31 12.93
N ASP A 107 -6.85 4.52 12.62
CA ASP A 107 -6.00 5.55 11.99
C ASP A 107 -4.83 5.93 12.90
N GLY A 108 -5.09 5.98 14.21
CA GLY A 108 -4.07 6.26 15.22
C GLY A 108 -2.98 5.18 15.27
N GLU A 109 -3.34 3.90 15.13
CA GLU A 109 -2.37 2.81 15.05
C GLU A 109 -1.52 2.86 13.79
N ILE A 110 -2.13 3.16 12.64
CA ILE A 110 -1.37 3.36 11.39
C ILE A 110 -0.42 4.56 11.55
N PHE A 111 -0.91 5.67 12.11
CA PHE A 111 -0.09 6.85 12.37
C PHE A 111 1.09 6.54 13.30
N TRP A 112 0.86 5.76 14.37
CA TRP A 112 1.90 5.34 15.31
C TRP A 112 2.98 4.52 14.58
N ARG A 113 2.58 3.52 13.79
CA ARG A 113 3.52 2.68 13.02
C ARG A 113 4.32 3.50 12.00
N VAL A 114 3.70 4.43 11.31
CA VAL A 114 4.40 5.36 10.42
C VAL A 114 5.41 6.21 11.19
N SER A 115 5.01 6.73 12.36
CA SER A 115 5.86 7.62 13.14
C SER A 115 6.98 6.87 13.88
N LYS A 116 6.68 5.75 14.52
CA LYS A 116 7.62 5.04 15.42
C LYS A 116 8.26 3.80 14.80
N GLY A 117 7.73 3.34 13.66
CA GLY A 117 8.13 2.07 13.07
C GLY A 117 7.47 0.88 13.75
N ILE A 118 7.98 -0.31 13.42
CA ILE A 118 7.60 -1.58 14.04
C ILE A 118 8.87 -2.28 14.47
N ILE A 119 8.94 -2.66 15.75
CA ILE A 119 10.05 -3.40 16.34
C ILE A 119 9.47 -4.68 16.93
N GLU A 120 10.03 -5.83 16.54
CA GLU A 120 9.66 -7.13 17.05
C GLU A 120 10.92 -7.83 17.56
N GLU A 121 10.91 -8.26 18.80
CA GLU A 121 12.05 -8.94 19.44
C GLU A 121 13.40 -8.21 19.25
N GLY A 122 13.37 -6.87 19.29
CA GLY A 122 14.54 -6.01 19.08
C GLY A 122 14.94 -5.81 17.61
N ASN A 123 14.23 -6.43 16.66
CA ASN A 123 14.48 -6.24 15.23
C ASN A 123 13.57 -5.14 14.65
N ILE A 124 14.16 -4.23 13.90
CA ILE A 124 13.38 -3.23 13.16
C ILE A 124 12.73 -3.90 11.96
N ILE A 125 11.41 -4.13 12.04
CA ILE A 125 10.60 -4.68 10.95
C ILE A 125 10.18 -3.59 9.99
N MET A 126 9.76 -2.43 10.51
CA MET A 126 9.47 -1.24 9.71
C MET A 126 10.21 -0.06 10.35
N PRO A 127 10.98 0.73 9.60
CA PRO A 127 11.66 1.89 10.18
C PRO A 127 10.68 2.98 10.61
N SER A 128 11.07 3.79 11.58
CA SER A 128 10.40 5.04 11.90
C SER A 128 10.57 6.03 10.75
N PHE A 129 9.51 6.76 10.42
CA PHE A 129 9.56 7.85 9.42
C PHE A 129 9.41 9.23 10.05
N GLU A 130 9.58 9.37 11.34
CA GLU A 130 9.44 10.66 12.04
C GLU A 130 10.51 11.68 11.63
N LYS A 131 11.70 11.21 11.23
CA LYS A 131 12.79 12.06 10.76
C LYS A 131 12.66 12.41 9.27
N GLU A 132 12.29 11.44 8.44
CA GLU A 132 12.13 11.59 6.98
C GLU A 132 10.87 12.38 6.63
N VAL A 133 9.84 12.27 7.47
CA VAL A 133 8.56 12.97 7.35
C VAL A 133 8.26 13.70 8.68
N PRO A 134 8.98 14.78 8.99
CA PRO A 134 8.91 15.43 10.30
C PRO A 134 7.55 16.09 10.58
N SER A 135 6.84 16.52 9.54
CA SER A 135 5.51 17.11 9.67
C SER A 135 4.48 16.06 10.08
N GLU A 136 3.81 16.30 11.21
CA GLU A 136 2.71 15.44 11.67
C GLU A 136 1.58 15.38 10.65
N THR A 137 1.23 16.50 10.03
CA THR A 137 0.21 16.56 8.96
C THR A 137 0.60 15.68 7.78
N GLN A 138 1.86 15.66 7.38
CA GLN A 138 2.33 14.80 6.29
C GLN A 138 2.24 13.30 6.65
N ARG A 139 2.50 12.93 7.90
CA ARG A 139 2.28 11.54 8.34
C ARG A 139 0.79 11.17 8.34
N TRP A 140 -0.08 12.10 8.69
CA TRP A 140 -1.53 11.91 8.55
C TRP A 140 -2.00 11.79 7.10
N LEU A 141 -1.35 12.48 6.16
CA LEU A 141 -1.57 12.28 4.72
C LEU A 141 -1.22 10.85 4.31
N LEU A 142 -0.14 10.25 4.84
CA LEU A 142 0.20 8.85 4.59
C LEU A 142 -0.86 7.90 5.16
N VAL A 143 -1.40 8.15 6.34
CA VAL A 143 -2.54 7.37 6.88
C VAL A 143 -3.75 7.43 5.96
N MET A 144 -4.11 8.64 5.50
CA MET A 144 -5.19 8.82 4.52
C MET A 144 -4.95 8.02 3.24
N PHE A 145 -3.70 7.99 2.74
CA PHE A 145 -3.35 7.23 1.54
C PHE A 145 -3.45 5.72 1.75
N VAL A 146 -3.06 5.20 2.92
CA VAL A 146 -3.26 3.79 3.29
C VAL A 146 -4.75 3.42 3.23
N ARG A 147 -5.63 4.31 3.72
CA ARG A 147 -7.08 4.11 3.61
C ARG A 147 -7.58 4.13 2.15
N GLU A 148 -6.99 4.98 1.33
CA GLU A 148 -7.31 5.04 -0.09
C GLU A 148 -6.91 3.75 -0.83
N LEU A 149 -5.75 3.18 -0.52
CA LEU A 149 -5.31 1.88 -1.05
C LEU A 149 -6.31 0.77 -0.70
N GLY A 150 -6.83 0.75 0.52
CA GLY A 150 -7.87 -0.19 0.93
C GLY A 150 -9.18 -0.01 0.18
N ARG A 151 -9.56 1.22 -0.18
CA ARG A 151 -10.76 1.48 -1.01
C ARG A 151 -10.56 1.01 -2.45
N ALA A 152 -9.40 1.29 -3.04
CA ALA A 152 -9.07 0.90 -4.41
C ALA A 152 -8.89 -0.63 -4.58
N GLY A 153 -8.58 -1.35 -3.52
CA GLY A 153 -8.42 -2.80 -3.51
C GLY A 153 -9.72 -3.59 -3.37
N ARG A 154 -10.85 -2.92 -3.11
CA ARG A 154 -12.17 -3.57 -3.05
C ARG A 154 -12.68 -3.85 -4.46
N PRO A 155 -13.29 -5.04 -4.71
CA PRO A 155 -13.91 -5.37 -5.99
C PRO A 155 -15.12 -4.49 -6.29
#